data_ba7a168b528784a73e70d9e362242b25
#
_entry.id   ba7a168b528784a73e70d9e362242b25
#
_cell.length_a   1.000
_cell.length_b   1.000
_cell.length_c   1.000
_cell.angle_alpha   90.00
_cell.angle_beta   90.00
_cell.angle_gamma   90.00
#
_symmetry.space_group_name_H-M   'P 1'
#
loop_
_entity.id
_entity.type
_entity.pdbx_description
1 polymer ?
#
loop_
_entity_poly.entity_id
_entity_poly.type
_entity_poly.pdbx_seq_one_letter_code
_entity_poly.pdbx_strand_id
1 'polypeptide(L)'
;MGKVITINKKLQFEISDEQEISTAYKITLNGSQQDVETKISRVRNDVVNEYKRYNIVFYKKLKMDGAVYGKAFDSVLRKYKISLLVDDIKPFVFTLGMSRGTIPRASLKKLKSGTDIKCIEVGVDLIEAIPVILANFDNIRVDSGWFTKLGTQLQNALLQGDGVNDNEEWAKFSDVNGSKLTNVQFKIYDDDFSSNGYILMSLSSRGFIHTNSAISDSKYIKLVEEIVNLLDEYNALIYDKIEDEEDEEEEMIEDFIEKLDFLENEEYFTDNKVEINV
;
A
#
# COMPACT_ATOMS: atom_id res chain seq x y z
N MET A 1 5.81 -9.60 9.03
CA MET A 1 4.94 -8.43 9.20
C MET A 1 5.02 -7.62 7.93
N GLY A 2 3.88 -7.46 7.24
CA GLY A 2 3.81 -6.84 5.92
C GLY A 2 4.32 -5.41 5.88
N LYS A 3 4.85 -5.00 4.74
CA LYS A 3 5.30 -3.63 4.45
C LYS A 3 4.46 -3.07 3.32
N VAL A 4 4.00 -1.84 3.49
CA VAL A 4 3.22 -1.11 2.47
C VAL A 4 3.94 0.18 2.12
N ILE A 5 4.12 0.42 0.83
CA ILE A 5 4.58 1.70 0.30
C ILE A 5 3.43 2.33 -0.49
N THR A 6 3.19 3.64 -0.30
CA THR A 6 2.35 4.41 -1.22
C THR A 6 3.21 5.32 -2.08
N ILE A 7 2.85 5.42 -3.35
CA ILE A 7 3.52 6.25 -4.34
C ILE A 7 2.85 7.61 -4.37
N ASN A 8 3.65 8.68 -4.28
CA ASN A 8 3.16 10.04 -4.43
C ASN A 8 4.14 10.85 -5.28
N LYS A 9 3.62 11.75 -6.11
CA LYS A 9 4.45 12.71 -6.86
C LYS A 9 4.67 13.95 -6.03
N LYS A 10 5.93 14.32 -5.84
CA LYS A 10 6.34 15.53 -5.13
C LYS A 10 6.12 16.76 -6.01
N LEU A 11 5.34 17.72 -5.53
CA LEU A 11 5.20 19.04 -6.15
C LEU A 11 5.99 20.10 -5.39
N GLN A 12 5.90 20.06 -4.06
CA GLN A 12 6.61 20.97 -3.15
C GLN A 12 6.87 20.24 -1.84
N PHE A 13 8.12 20.29 -1.39
CA PHE A 13 8.50 19.70 -0.11
C PHE A 13 9.69 20.48 0.46
N GLU A 14 9.39 21.39 1.40
CA GLU A 14 10.39 22.25 2.02
C GLU A 14 10.31 22.07 3.53
N ILE A 15 11.16 21.20 4.07
CA ILE A 15 11.33 21.03 5.52
C ILE A 15 12.82 21.08 5.80
N SER A 16 13.25 22.04 6.65
CA SER A 16 14.63 22.05 7.13
C SER A 16 14.90 20.87 8.05
N ASP A 17 16.16 20.43 8.09
CA ASP A 17 16.58 19.25 8.87
C ASP A 17 16.32 19.36 10.38
N GLU A 18 16.13 20.55 10.91
CA GLU A 18 15.90 20.82 12.34
C GLU A 18 14.45 21.17 12.66
N GLN A 19 13.59 21.27 11.64
CA GLN A 19 12.22 21.75 11.82
C GLN A 19 11.25 20.58 12.06
N GLU A 20 10.44 20.69 13.11
CA GLU A 20 9.19 19.96 13.25
C GLU A 20 8.05 20.85 12.79
N ILE A 21 7.24 20.37 11.85
CA ILE A 21 6.02 21.04 11.41
C ILE A 21 4.83 20.34 12.05
N SER A 22 3.90 21.11 12.59
CA SER A 22 2.68 20.60 13.22
C SER A 22 1.46 21.31 12.65
N THR A 23 0.40 20.55 12.36
CA THR A 23 -0.91 21.08 11.98
C THR A 23 -1.97 20.60 12.95
N ALA A 24 -2.77 21.52 13.50
CA ALA A 24 -3.87 21.20 14.39
C ALA A 24 -5.17 20.99 13.60
N TYR A 25 -5.98 20.03 14.01
CA TYR A 25 -7.31 19.79 13.48
C TYR A 25 -8.24 19.24 14.56
N LYS A 26 -9.56 19.31 14.32
CA LYS A 26 -10.57 18.86 15.29
C LYS A 26 -11.17 17.54 14.89
N ILE A 27 -11.31 16.63 15.84
CA ILE A 27 -12.01 15.37 15.70
C ILE A 27 -13.16 15.31 16.72
N THR A 28 -14.35 14.94 16.27
CA THR A 28 -15.45 14.64 17.19
C THR A 28 -15.31 13.21 17.70
N LEU A 29 -15.15 13.06 19.01
CA LEU A 29 -14.98 11.77 19.69
C LEU A 29 -16.01 11.67 20.82
N ASN A 30 -16.86 10.64 20.82
CA ASN A 30 -17.85 10.40 21.85
C ASN A 30 -18.71 11.66 22.20
N GLY A 31 -19.15 12.37 21.15
CA GLY A 31 -19.96 13.59 21.28
C GLY A 31 -19.21 14.87 21.64
N SER A 32 -17.91 14.84 21.87
CA SER A 32 -17.08 16.03 22.17
C SER A 32 -16.00 16.26 21.12
N GLN A 33 -15.68 17.54 20.88
CA GLN A 33 -14.55 17.90 20.00
C GLN A 33 -13.23 17.79 20.75
N GLN A 34 -12.25 17.16 20.10
CA GLN A 34 -10.89 17.02 20.57
C GLN A 34 -9.94 17.69 19.57
N ASP A 35 -9.02 18.52 20.07
CA ASP A 35 -7.93 19.04 19.26
C ASP A 35 -6.83 17.99 19.17
N VAL A 36 -6.42 17.67 17.95
CA VAL A 36 -5.33 16.73 17.66
C VAL A 36 -4.35 17.35 16.67
N GLU A 37 -3.13 16.87 16.67
CA GLU A 37 -2.08 17.39 15.80
C GLU A 37 -1.55 16.28 14.89
N THR A 38 -1.27 16.67 13.65
CA THR A 38 -0.40 15.89 12.75
C THR A 38 0.96 16.56 12.74
N LYS A 39 2.00 15.78 12.98
CA LYS A 39 3.38 16.25 13.04
C LYS A 39 4.23 15.57 12.01
N ILE A 40 5.15 16.31 11.39
CA ILE A 40 6.20 15.76 10.55
C ILE A 40 7.56 16.29 11.03
N SER A 41 8.52 15.38 11.15
CA SER A 41 9.89 15.71 11.54
C SER A 41 10.89 14.81 10.85
N ARG A 42 12.08 15.35 10.54
CA ARG A 42 13.15 14.56 9.96
C ARG A 42 13.75 13.59 10.99
N VAL A 43 14.08 12.37 10.54
CA VAL A 43 14.89 11.42 11.31
C VAL A 43 16.35 11.72 11.01
N ARG A 44 17.10 12.20 12.02
CA ARG A 44 18.51 12.56 11.84
C ARG A 44 19.34 11.33 11.47
N ASN A 45 20.23 11.52 10.49
CA ASN A 45 21.16 10.51 10.01
C ASN A 45 20.53 9.22 9.45
N ASP A 46 19.23 9.24 9.12
CA ASP A 46 18.53 8.10 8.50
C ASP A 46 18.27 8.43 7.02
N VAL A 47 19.10 7.84 6.17
CA VAL A 47 19.01 7.94 4.71
C VAL A 47 19.01 6.53 4.14
N VAL A 48 18.01 6.22 3.30
CA VAL A 48 17.87 4.93 2.65
C VAL A 48 17.84 5.16 1.14
N ASN A 49 18.84 4.64 0.41
CA ASN A 49 18.95 4.81 -1.05
C ASN A 49 18.82 6.29 -1.48
N GLU A 50 19.54 7.21 -0.81
CA GLU A 50 19.52 8.67 -1.02
C GLU A 50 18.24 9.36 -0.47
N TYR A 51 17.18 8.63 -0.17
CA TYR A 51 15.98 9.20 0.44
C TYR A 51 16.20 9.56 1.91
N LYS A 52 15.92 10.80 2.25
CA LYS A 52 15.85 11.30 3.62
C LYS A 52 14.56 10.77 4.28
N ARG A 53 14.66 10.23 5.48
CA ARG A 53 13.50 9.74 6.21
C ARG A 53 12.89 10.80 7.11
N TYR A 54 11.58 10.95 7.01
CA TYR A 54 10.76 11.77 7.89
C TYR A 54 9.75 10.89 8.62
N ASN A 55 9.41 11.24 9.86
CA ASN A 55 8.31 10.61 10.59
C ASN A 55 7.09 11.51 10.53
N ILE A 56 5.97 10.94 10.10
CA ILE A 56 4.65 11.56 10.22
C ILE A 56 3.94 10.89 11.39
N VAL A 57 3.48 11.69 12.36
CA VAL A 57 2.67 11.22 13.49
C VAL A 57 1.31 11.87 13.39
N PHE A 58 0.25 11.06 13.33
CA PHE A 58 -1.12 11.55 13.24
C PHE A 58 -2.10 10.64 13.98
N TYR A 59 -3.34 11.07 14.10
CA TYR A 59 -4.41 10.33 14.76
C TYR A 59 -5.56 10.06 13.81
N LYS A 60 -6.07 8.82 13.84
CA LYS A 60 -7.30 8.40 13.14
C LYS A 60 -8.35 7.99 14.17
N LYS A 61 -9.61 8.42 13.96
CA LYS A 61 -10.74 7.94 14.73
C LYS A 61 -11.09 6.54 14.25
N LEU A 62 -11.18 5.61 15.17
CA LEU A 62 -11.66 4.25 14.93
C LEU A 62 -13.01 4.06 15.63
N LYS A 63 -13.96 3.47 14.95
CA LYS A 63 -15.21 2.99 15.57
C LYS A 63 -14.87 1.77 16.43
N MET A 64 -15.18 1.86 17.70
CA MET A 64 -14.91 0.80 18.67
C MET A 64 -15.80 1.00 19.88
N ASP A 65 -16.80 0.15 20.04
CA ASP A 65 -17.70 0.20 21.17
C ASP A 65 -17.06 -0.41 22.44
N GLY A 66 -17.26 0.23 23.56
CA GLY A 66 -16.73 -0.24 24.83
C GLY A 66 -17.16 0.60 26.02
N ALA A 67 -16.65 0.25 27.19
CA ALA A 67 -16.84 1.02 28.41
C ALA A 67 -15.56 1.05 29.25
N VAL A 68 -15.21 2.22 29.77
CA VAL A 68 -14.10 2.40 30.73
C VAL A 68 -14.64 3.10 31.96
N TYR A 69 -14.46 2.49 33.12
CA TYR A 69 -15.00 2.99 34.40
C TYR A 69 -16.52 3.31 34.34
N GLY A 70 -17.31 2.45 33.67
CA GLY A 70 -18.74 2.61 33.50
C GLY A 70 -19.19 3.70 32.51
N LYS A 71 -18.27 4.38 31.83
CA LYS A 71 -18.59 5.32 30.75
C LYS A 71 -18.46 4.63 29.42
N ALA A 72 -19.56 4.56 28.67
CA ALA A 72 -19.59 4.02 27.32
C ALA A 72 -18.85 4.94 26.35
N PHE A 73 -18.18 4.35 25.37
CA PHE A 73 -17.60 5.04 24.21
C PHE A 73 -17.93 4.28 22.93
N ASP A 74 -18.04 4.97 21.81
CA ASP A 74 -18.32 4.45 20.47
C ASP A 74 -17.11 4.58 19.53
N SER A 75 -16.07 5.27 19.98
CA SER A 75 -14.91 5.55 19.17
C SER A 75 -13.67 5.85 20.02
N VAL A 76 -12.51 5.54 19.47
CA VAL A 76 -11.20 5.80 20.06
C VAL A 76 -10.28 6.50 19.08
N LEU A 77 -9.29 7.25 19.59
CA LEU A 77 -8.22 7.81 18.78
C LEU A 77 -7.04 6.84 18.77
N ARG A 78 -6.67 6.37 17.60
CA ARG A 78 -5.45 5.61 17.40
C ARG A 78 -4.36 6.48 16.83
N LYS A 79 -3.19 6.46 17.48
CA LYS A 79 -1.98 7.13 17.02
C LYS A 79 -1.27 6.24 16.00
N TYR A 80 -0.91 6.84 14.87
CA TYR A 80 -0.10 6.21 13.83
C TYR A 80 1.22 6.95 13.65
N LYS A 81 2.25 6.19 13.33
CA LYS A 81 3.56 6.72 12.93
C LYS A 81 3.93 6.09 11.60
N ILE A 82 4.11 6.94 10.58
CA ILE A 82 4.43 6.55 9.21
C ILE A 82 5.78 7.16 8.85
N SER A 83 6.61 6.41 8.12
CA SER A 83 7.84 6.95 7.55
C SER A 83 7.53 7.52 6.17
N LEU A 84 7.99 8.74 5.91
CA LEU A 84 7.98 9.37 4.59
C LEU A 84 9.43 9.45 4.10
N LEU A 85 9.65 8.99 2.89
CA LEU A 85 10.94 8.96 2.22
C LEU A 85 10.95 10.01 1.12
N VAL A 86 11.85 10.97 1.22
CA VAL A 86 11.94 12.12 0.31
C VAL A 86 13.38 12.29 -0.14
N ASP A 87 13.59 12.33 -1.42
CA ASP A 87 14.83 12.80 -2.05
C ASP A 87 14.64 14.23 -2.56
N ASP A 88 15.70 15.03 -2.55
CA ASP A 88 15.59 16.45 -2.95
C ASP A 88 15.37 16.60 -4.45
N ILE A 89 15.90 15.68 -5.26
CA ILE A 89 15.92 15.74 -6.72
C ILE A 89 14.82 14.89 -7.34
N LYS A 90 14.61 13.67 -6.80
CA LYS A 90 13.69 12.68 -7.37
C LYS A 90 12.23 13.17 -7.30
N PRO A 91 11.41 12.89 -8.34
CA PRO A 91 10.05 13.39 -8.42
C PRO A 91 9.07 12.67 -7.49
N PHE A 92 9.40 11.44 -7.08
CA PHE A 92 8.53 10.62 -6.24
C PHE A 92 8.94 10.65 -4.78
N VAL A 93 7.94 10.59 -3.91
CA VAL A 93 8.08 10.37 -2.48
C VAL A 93 7.30 9.13 -2.10
N PHE A 94 7.84 8.38 -1.16
CA PHE A 94 7.26 7.11 -0.71
C PHE A 94 6.87 7.20 0.75
N THR A 95 5.65 6.78 1.09
CA THR A 95 5.34 6.51 2.49
C THR A 95 5.56 5.04 2.78
N LEU A 96 6.27 4.73 3.84
CA LEU A 96 6.52 3.37 4.29
C LEU A 96 5.76 3.12 5.59
N GLY A 97 4.82 2.19 5.56
CA GLY A 97 4.03 1.76 6.72
C GLY A 97 4.10 0.24 6.91
N MET A 98 3.60 -0.21 8.06
CA MET A 98 3.50 -1.63 8.40
C MET A 98 2.03 -2.09 8.44
N SER A 99 1.13 -1.32 7.81
CA SER A 99 -0.31 -1.53 7.79
C SER A 99 -0.85 -1.16 6.41
N ARG A 100 -2.15 -1.20 6.27
CA ARG A 100 -2.88 -0.91 5.02
C ARG A 100 -2.46 0.39 4.35
N GLY A 101 -2.47 0.44 3.03
CA GLY A 101 -2.10 1.59 2.22
C GLY A 101 -2.93 2.86 2.49
N THR A 102 -4.18 2.71 2.90
CA THR A 102 -5.07 3.80 3.29
C THR A 102 -4.55 4.63 4.49
N ILE A 103 -3.79 4.02 5.40
CA ILE A 103 -3.21 4.73 6.55
C ILE A 103 -2.11 5.72 6.15
N PRO A 104 -1.09 5.32 5.36
CA PRO A 104 -0.10 6.26 4.81
C PRO A 104 -0.73 7.40 4.01
N ARG A 105 -1.71 7.10 3.15
CA ARG A 105 -2.43 8.10 2.37
C ARG A 105 -3.12 9.15 3.26
N ALA A 106 -3.86 8.71 4.27
CA ALA A 106 -4.52 9.60 5.22
C ALA A 106 -3.54 10.54 5.95
N SER A 107 -2.29 10.10 6.19
CA SER A 107 -1.26 10.94 6.82
C SER A 107 -0.85 12.12 5.94
N LEU A 108 -0.67 11.91 4.64
CA LEU A 108 -0.33 12.96 3.70
C LEU A 108 -1.49 13.94 3.45
N LYS A 109 -2.73 13.43 3.37
CA LYS A 109 -3.93 14.29 3.27
C LYS A 109 -4.00 15.29 4.45
N LYS A 110 -3.70 14.84 5.67
CA LYS A 110 -3.71 15.70 6.87
C LYS A 110 -2.58 16.73 6.87
N LEU A 111 -1.39 16.39 6.40
CA LEU A 111 -0.28 17.34 6.26
C LEU A 111 -0.60 18.42 5.21
N LYS A 112 -1.15 18.03 4.07
CA LYS A 112 -1.48 18.95 2.97
C LYS A 112 -2.41 20.08 3.39
N SER A 113 -3.31 19.84 4.34
CA SER A 113 -4.31 20.84 4.78
C SER A 113 -3.73 21.99 5.63
N GLY A 114 -2.49 21.90 6.08
CA GLY A 114 -1.91 22.90 7.01
C GLY A 114 -0.43 23.19 6.83
N THR A 115 0.19 22.70 5.74
CA THR A 115 1.61 22.93 5.44
C THR A 115 1.82 23.25 3.96
N ASP A 116 3.03 23.75 3.63
CA ASP A 116 3.46 23.94 2.23
C ASP A 116 3.93 22.63 1.55
N ILE A 117 3.67 21.49 2.17
CA ILE A 117 3.96 20.18 1.59
C ILE A 117 2.85 19.84 0.59
N LYS A 118 3.23 19.71 -0.67
CA LYS A 118 2.32 19.35 -1.76
C LYS A 118 2.80 18.10 -2.45
N CYS A 119 2.03 17.03 -2.31
CA CYS A 119 2.20 15.78 -3.03
C CYS A 119 0.87 15.41 -3.70
N ILE A 120 0.94 14.81 -4.88
CA ILE A 120 -0.22 14.24 -5.58
C ILE A 120 -0.17 12.73 -5.36
N GLU A 121 -1.31 12.14 -5.06
CA GLU A 121 -1.48 10.68 -5.05
C GLU A 121 -1.27 10.15 -6.48
N VAL A 122 -0.62 9.00 -6.58
CA VAL A 122 -0.32 8.36 -7.86
C VAL A 122 -1.08 7.04 -7.90
N GLY A 123 -1.94 6.89 -8.91
CA GLY A 123 -2.53 5.62 -9.30
C GLY A 123 -1.69 4.90 -10.34
N VAL A 124 -2.07 3.67 -10.67
CA VAL A 124 -1.41 2.84 -11.68
C VAL A 124 -2.46 2.25 -12.61
N ASP A 125 -2.28 2.41 -13.90
CA ASP A 125 -3.00 1.62 -14.88
C ASP A 125 -2.39 0.22 -14.94
N LEU A 126 -3.00 -0.74 -14.24
CA LEU A 126 -2.45 -2.08 -14.12
C LEU A 126 -2.47 -2.85 -15.45
N ILE A 127 -3.39 -2.55 -16.35
CA ILE A 127 -3.45 -3.19 -17.67
C ILE A 127 -2.23 -2.78 -18.51
N GLU A 128 -1.88 -1.49 -18.48
CA GLU A 128 -0.69 -0.98 -19.15
C GLU A 128 0.60 -1.32 -18.38
N ALA A 129 0.55 -1.37 -17.06
CA ALA A 129 1.73 -1.61 -16.21
C ALA A 129 2.28 -3.04 -16.32
N ILE A 130 1.42 -4.07 -16.37
CA ILE A 130 1.83 -5.47 -16.39
C ILE A 130 2.76 -5.78 -17.56
N PRO A 131 2.40 -5.51 -18.84
CA PRO A 131 3.28 -5.80 -19.96
C PRO A 131 4.60 -5.02 -19.89
N VAL A 132 4.57 -3.78 -19.39
CA VAL A 132 5.78 -2.97 -19.20
C VAL A 132 6.73 -3.62 -18.19
N ILE A 133 6.21 -4.04 -17.03
CA ILE A 133 7.00 -4.72 -15.99
C ILE A 133 7.58 -6.02 -16.53
N LEU A 134 6.75 -6.87 -17.13
CA LEU A 134 7.19 -8.18 -17.64
C LEU A 134 8.20 -8.09 -18.78
N ALA A 135 8.15 -7.03 -19.60
CA ALA A 135 9.11 -6.82 -20.69
C ALA A 135 10.49 -6.32 -20.20
N ASN A 136 10.55 -5.71 -19.00
CA ASN A 136 11.77 -5.09 -18.48
C ASN A 136 12.43 -5.86 -17.32
N PHE A 137 11.72 -6.84 -16.74
CA PHE A 137 12.23 -7.68 -15.65
C PHE A 137 12.06 -9.16 -15.97
N ASP A 138 13.14 -9.84 -16.32
CA ASP A 138 13.14 -11.28 -16.67
C ASP A 138 12.78 -12.19 -15.49
N ASN A 139 12.96 -11.69 -14.26
CA ASN A 139 12.77 -12.41 -13.01
C ASN A 139 11.42 -12.14 -12.33
N ILE A 140 10.47 -11.51 -13.03
CA ILE A 140 9.12 -11.21 -12.51
C ILE A 140 8.08 -12.01 -13.28
N ARG A 141 7.10 -12.57 -12.56
CA ARG A 141 5.89 -13.22 -13.11
C ARG A 141 4.65 -12.74 -12.39
N VAL A 142 3.52 -12.72 -13.07
CA VAL A 142 2.21 -12.48 -12.43
C VAL A 142 1.78 -13.76 -11.71
N ASP A 143 1.49 -13.64 -10.43
CA ASP A 143 1.02 -14.71 -9.56
C ASP A 143 -0.50 -14.66 -9.36
N SER A 144 -1.07 -13.46 -9.22
CA SER A 144 -2.53 -13.31 -9.15
C SER A 144 -3.01 -11.94 -9.62
N GLY A 145 -4.31 -11.84 -9.94
CA GLY A 145 -4.98 -10.60 -10.28
C GLY A 145 -6.39 -10.53 -9.71
N TRP A 146 -6.76 -9.39 -9.16
CA TRP A 146 -8.08 -9.11 -8.60
C TRP A 146 -8.86 -8.19 -9.51
N PHE A 147 -9.96 -8.72 -10.06
CA PHE A 147 -10.88 -7.99 -10.93
C PHE A 147 -12.14 -7.61 -10.17
N THR A 148 -12.65 -6.41 -10.41
CA THR A 148 -13.91 -5.89 -9.87
C THR A 148 -14.81 -5.39 -10.98
N LYS A 149 -16.10 -5.15 -10.66
CA LYS A 149 -17.11 -4.63 -11.60
C LYS A 149 -17.32 -5.53 -12.83
N LEU A 150 -17.23 -6.83 -12.65
CA LEU A 150 -17.42 -7.83 -13.74
C LEU A 150 -18.87 -7.97 -14.19
N GLY A 151 -19.85 -7.55 -13.39
CA GLY A 151 -21.26 -7.59 -13.73
C GLY A 151 -22.16 -7.89 -12.53
N THR A 152 -23.44 -8.10 -12.78
CA THR A 152 -24.46 -8.31 -11.71
C THR A 152 -24.42 -9.70 -11.09
N GLN A 153 -24.00 -10.72 -11.83
CA GLN A 153 -23.94 -12.11 -11.34
C GLN A 153 -22.57 -12.45 -10.74
N LEU A 154 -21.51 -11.90 -11.31
CA LEU A 154 -20.14 -12.02 -10.81
C LEU A 154 -19.60 -10.60 -10.65
N GLN A 155 -19.49 -10.12 -9.41
CA GLN A 155 -18.99 -8.77 -9.14
C GLN A 155 -17.46 -8.70 -9.13
N ASN A 156 -16.84 -9.68 -8.47
CA ASN A 156 -15.39 -9.71 -8.29
C ASN A 156 -14.85 -11.11 -8.60
N ALA A 157 -13.62 -11.19 -9.08
CA ALA A 157 -12.91 -12.44 -9.30
C ALA A 157 -11.43 -12.29 -8.91
N LEU A 158 -10.88 -13.32 -8.30
CA LEU A 158 -9.46 -13.54 -8.13
C LEU A 158 -9.01 -14.63 -9.08
N LEU A 159 -8.03 -14.35 -9.91
CA LEU A 159 -7.29 -15.34 -10.68
C LEU A 159 -5.93 -15.54 -10.03
N GLN A 160 -5.53 -16.79 -9.81
CA GLN A 160 -4.26 -17.14 -9.19
C GLN A 160 -3.58 -18.28 -9.93
N GLY A 161 -2.27 -18.19 -10.11
CA GLY A 161 -1.42 -19.19 -10.77
C GLY A 161 -0.19 -18.55 -11.39
N ASP A 162 0.87 -19.33 -11.61
CA ASP A 162 2.12 -18.84 -12.20
C ASP A 162 1.88 -18.41 -13.66
N GLY A 163 2.13 -17.13 -13.97
CA GLY A 163 1.88 -16.56 -15.30
C GLY A 163 0.38 -16.48 -15.63
N VAL A 164 -0.48 -16.26 -14.63
CA VAL A 164 -1.95 -16.28 -14.79
C VAL A 164 -2.47 -15.22 -15.77
N ASN A 165 -1.73 -14.17 -16.04
CA ASN A 165 -2.05 -13.13 -17.03
C ASN A 165 -2.10 -13.68 -18.49
N ASP A 166 -1.50 -14.84 -18.76
CA ASP A 166 -1.53 -15.49 -20.08
C ASP A 166 -2.75 -16.42 -20.25
N ASN A 167 -3.60 -16.52 -19.23
CA ASN A 167 -4.79 -17.39 -19.24
C ASN A 167 -5.97 -16.73 -20.00
N GLU A 168 -6.80 -17.56 -20.65
CA GLU A 168 -8.01 -17.09 -21.35
C GLU A 168 -9.01 -16.39 -20.42
N GLU A 169 -9.12 -16.80 -19.16
CA GLU A 169 -10.01 -16.15 -18.19
C GLU A 169 -9.55 -14.73 -17.85
N TRP A 170 -8.23 -14.50 -17.79
CA TRP A 170 -7.70 -13.15 -17.62
C TRP A 170 -8.11 -12.22 -18.75
N ALA A 171 -7.93 -12.66 -19.99
CA ALA A 171 -8.37 -11.89 -21.16
C ALA A 171 -9.88 -11.62 -21.13
N LYS A 172 -10.69 -12.64 -20.80
CA LYS A 172 -12.15 -12.48 -20.69
C LYS A 172 -12.53 -11.43 -19.64
N PHE A 173 -11.90 -11.43 -18.47
CA PHE A 173 -12.23 -10.45 -17.42
C PHE A 173 -11.72 -9.06 -17.75
N SER A 174 -10.59 -8.94 -18.42
CA SER A 174 -10.07 -7.65 -18.90
C SER A 174 -10.97 -7.02 -19.97
N ASP A 175 -11.63 -7.84 -20.80
CA ASP A 175 -12.50 -7.40 -21.90
C ASP A 175 -13.93 -7.05 -21.44
N VAL A 176 -14.32 -7.34 -20.21
CA VAL A 176 -15.65 -6.97 -19.70
C VAL A 176 -15.76 -5.47 -19.58
N ASN A 177 -16.77 -4.90 -20.26
CA ASN A 177 -16.99 -3.47 -20.23
C ASN A 177 -17.25 -2.95 -18.81
N GLY A 178 -16.39 -2.04 -18.36
CA GLY A 178 -16.44 -1.46 -17.03
C GLY A 178 -15.73 -2.28 -15.92
N SER A 179 -15.17 -3.46 -16.25
CA SER A 179 -14.31 -4.18 -15.33
C SER A 179 -13.07 -3.37 -14.97
N LYS A 180 -12.56 -3.59 -13.76
CA LYS A 180 -11.32 -2.99 -13.30
C LYS A 180 -10.41 -4.07 -12.73
N LEU A 181 -9.17 -4.12 -13.17
CA LEU A 181 -8.10 -4.81 -12.46
C LEU A 181 -7.61 -3.87 -11.36
N THR A 182 -7.88 -4.23 -10.10
CA THR A 182 -7.62 -3.34 -8.97
C THR A 182 -6.34 -3.70 -8.21
N ASN A 183 -5.92 -4.97 -8.31
CA ASN A 183 -4.69 -5.43 -7.68
C ASN A 183 -4.05 -6.54 -8.52
N VAL A 184 -2.73 -6.56 -8.56
CA VAL A 184 -1.94 -7.63 -9.16
C VAL A 184 -0.83 -8.02 -8.19
N GLN A 185 -0.62 -9.32 -8.00
CA GLN A 185 0.50 -9.86 -7.25
C GLN A 185 1.56 -10.40 -8.21
N PHE A 186 2.79 -10.02 -7.96
CA PHE A 186 3.96 -10.49 -8.69
C PHE A 186 4.78 -11.41 -7.81
N LYS A 187 5.30 -12.45 -8.43
CA LYS A 187 6.36 -13.30 -7.91
C LYS A 187 7.68 -12.83 -8.48
N ILE A 188 8.58 -12.38 -7.62
CA ILE A 188 9.88 -11.81 -8.02
C ILE A 188 10.98 -12.75 -7.56
N TYR A 189 11.67 -13.35 -8.50
CA TYR A 189 12.73 -14.30 -8.24
C TYR A 189 14.07 -13.60 -8.06
N ASP A 190 14.70 -13.84 -6.92
CA ASP A 190 16.05 -13.39 -6.60
C ASP A 190 16.59 -14.23 -5.45
N ASP A 191 17.71 -14.89 -5.65
CA ASP A 191 18.36 -15.77 -4.66
C ASP A 191 18.72 -15.05 -3.37
N ASP A 192 18.88 -13.73 -3.43
CA ASP A 192 19.19 -12.87 -2.27
C ASP A 192 17.96 -12.46 -1.44
N PHE A 193 16.72 -12.71 -1.91
CA PHE A 193 15.53 -12.21 -1.23
C PHE A 193 15.03 -13.11 -0.09
N SER A 194 15.03 -14.41 -0.28
CA SER A 194 14.50 -15.33 0.71
C SER A 194 15.06 -16.76 0.54
N SER A 195 14.85 -17.61 1.53
CA SER A 195 15.15 -19.04 1.44
C SER A 195 14.39 -19.76 0.32
N ASN A 196 13.27 -19.18 -0.12
CA ASN A 196 12.45 -19.73 -1.22
C ASN A 196 12.88 -19.22 -2.60
N GLY A 197 13.88 -18.33 -2.69
CA GLY A 197 14.36 -17.76 -3.94
C GLY A 197 13.40 -16.77 -4.61
N TYR A 198 12.33 -16.34 -3.93
CA TYR A 198 11.41 -15.33 -4.43
C TYR A 198 10.72 -14.54 -3.31
N ILE A 199 10.16 -13.40 -3.67
CA ILE A 199 9.22 -12.64 -2.83
C ILE A 199 7.90 -12.46 -3.56
N LEU A 200 6.82 -12.27 -2.79
CA LEU A 200 5.52 -11.84 -3.30
C LEU A 200 5.38 -10.33 -3.08
N MET A 201 5.00 -9.62 -4.12
CA MET A 201 4.79 -8.19 -4.09
C MET A 201 3.50 -7.85 -4.83
N SER A 202 2.57 -7.18 -4.16
CA SER A 202 1.31 -6.72 -4.76
C SER A 202 1.41 -5.26 -5.17
N LEU A 203 0.84 -4.92 -6.32
CA LEU A 203 0.68 -3.56 -6.82
C LEU A 203 -0.80 -3.29 -7.04
N SER A 204 -1.32 -2.22 -6.43
CA SER A 204 -2.72 -1.82 -6.62
C SER A 204 -2.86 -0.70 -7.65
N SER A 205 -4.04 -0.61 -8.28
CA SER A 205 -4.40 0.49 -9.18
C SER A 205 -4.34 1.87 -8.50
N ARG A 206 -4.36 1.90 -7.17
CA ARG A 206 -4.25 3.13 -6.37
C ARG A 206 -2.82 3.47 -5.96
N GLY A 207 -1.82 2.81 -6.52
CA GLY A 207 -0.41 3.10 -6.25
C GLY A 207 0.07 2.63 -4.88
N PHE A 208 -0.51 1.56 -4.34
CA PHE A 208 0.02 0.86 -3.17
C PHE A 208 0.86 -0.32 -3.62
N ILE A 209 2.02 -0.45 -3.02
CA ILE A 209 2.88 -1.62 -3.19
C ILE A 209 3.01 -2.28 -1.83
N HIS A 210 2.66 -3.55 -1.77
CA HIS A 210 2.64 -4.33 -0.54
C HIS A 210 3.51 -5.58 -0.67
N THR A 211 4.17 -5.98 0.41
CA THR A 211 4.83 -7.28 0.53
C THR A 211 4.77 -7.79 1.96
N ASN A 212 4.51 -9.09 2.12
CA ASN A 212 4.66 -9.80 3.39
C ASN A 212 6.00 -10.52 3.51
N SER A 213 6.77 -10.56 2.42
CA SER A 213 8.07 -11.22 2.39
C SER A 213 9.11 -10.48 3.25
N ALA A 214 10.05 -11.23 3.80
CA ALA A 214 11.16 -10.69 4.57
C ALA A 214 12.18 -10.04 3.65
N ILE A 215 12.06 -8.74 3.42
CA ILE A 215 12.97 -7.92 2.62
C ILE A 215 13.44 -6.71 3.43
N SER A 216 14.69 -6.29 3.28
CA SER A 216 15.20 -5.06 3.91
C SER A 216 14.54 -3.82 3.31
N ASP A 217 14.40 -2.73 4.08
CA ASP A 217 13.84 -1.47 3.57
C ASP A 217 14.62 -0.97 2.36
N SER A 218 15.96 -1.07 2.37
CA SER A 218 16.80 -0.60 1.28
C SER A 218 16.54 -1.36 -0.04
N LYS A 219 16.50 -2.70 0.01
CA LYS A 219 16.20 -3.51 -1.19
C LYS A 219 14.77 -3.26 -1.68
N TYR A 220 13.81 -3.16 -0.75
CA TYR A 220 12.41 -2.93 -1.09
C TYR A 220 12.19 -1.57 -1.76
N ILE A 221 12.76 -0.50 -1.19
CA ILE A 221 12.65 0.85 -1.74
C ILE A 221 13.32 0.93 -3.11
N LYS A 222 14.49 0.29 -3.29
CA LYS A 222 15.17 0.25 -4.58
C LYS A 222 14.32 -0.41 -5.65
N LEU A 223 13.73 -1.57 -5.36
CA LEU A 223 12.84 -2.29 -6.27
C LEU A 223 11.60 -1.46 -6.62
N VAL A 224 10.98 -0.83 -5.62
CA VAL A 224 9.82 0.05 -5.83
C VAL A 224 10.19 1.24 -6.70
N GLU A 225 11.33 1.86 -6.45
CA GLU A 225 11.82 3.00 -7.24
C GLU A 225 12.05 2.61 -8.71
N GLU A 226 12.68 1.46 -8.96
CA GLU A 226 12.91 0.96 -10.32
C GLU A 226 11.60 0.73 -11.07
N ILE A 227 10.61 0.10 -10.41
CA ILE A 227 9.27 -0.13 -10.99
C ILE A 227 8.56 1.20 -11.25
N VAL A 228 8.54 2.12 -10.29
CA VAL A 228 7.83 3.41 -10.41
C VAL A 228 8.42 4.27 -11.51
N ASN A 229 9.74 4.36 -11.61
CA ASN A 229 10.40 5.10 -12.68
C ASN A 229 10.11 4.51 -14.06
N LEU A 230 10.11 3.17 -14.17
CA LEU A 230 9.73 2.49 -15.39
C LEU A 230 8.27 2.80 -15.78
N LEU A 231 7.33 2.73 -14.85
CA LEU A 231 5.93 3.03 -15.10
C LEU A 231 5.68 4.49 -15.47
N ASP A 232 6.45 5.44 -14.91
CA ASP A 232 6.40 6.85 -15.29
C ASP A 232 6.92 7.05 -16.73
N GLU A 233 8.03 6.41 -17.10
CA GLU A 233 8.61 6.46 -18.43
C GLU A 233 7.64 5.96 -19.50
N TYR A 234 6.86 4.92 -19.21
CA TYR A 234 5.89 4.33 -20.13
C TYR A 234 4.47 4.90 -19.98
N ASN A 235 4.27 5.96 -19.19
CA ASN A 235 2.99 6.61 -18.94
C ASN A 235 1.91 5.68 -18.35
N ALA A 236 2.29 4.67 -17.59
CA ALA A 236 1.38 3.78 -16.89
C ALA A 236 0.99 4.31 -15.49
N LEU A 237 1.47 5.50 -15.09
CA LEU A 237 1.06 6.18 -13.86
C LEU A 237 -0.09 7.15 -14.12
N ILE A 238 -1.04 7.18 -13.19
CA ILE A 238 -2.22 8.06 -13.20
C ILE A 238 -2.03 9.14 -12.15
N TYR A 239 -2.15 10.41 -12.55
CA TYR A 239 -1.95 11.57 -11.66
C TYR A 239 -3.25 12.30 -11.30
N ASP A 240 -4.40 11.73 -11.62
CA ASP A 240 -5.70 12.30 -11.30
C ASP A 240 -6.08 12.05 -9.82
N LYS A 241 -7.05 12.85 -9.36
CA LYS A 241 -7.62 12.62 -8.02
C LYS A 241 -8.27 11.24 -7.99
N ILE A 242 -7.75 10.37 -7.14
CA ILE A 242 -8.40 9.10 -6.81
C ILE A 242 -9.60 9.43 -5.94
N GLU A 243 -10.80 9.00 -6.35
CA GLU A 243 -12.04 9.26 -5.64
C GLU A 243 -12.06 8.53 -4.28
N ASP A 244 -12.55 9.23 -3.24
CA ASP A 244 -12.54 8.70 -1.87
C ASP A 244 -13.50 7.52 -1.66
N GLU A 245 -14.49 7.35 -2.56
CA GLU A 245 -15.50 6.27 -2.47
C GLU A 245 -14.92 4.85 -2.66
N GLU A 246 -13.73 4.75 -3.26
CA GLU A 246 -13.06 3.46 -3.46
C GLU A 246 -12.28 2.98 -2.22
N ASP A 247 -12.17 3.77 -1.14
CA ASP A 247 -11.39 3.39 0.06
C ASP A 247 -12.00 2.16 0.78
N GLU A 248 -13.33 1.99 0.76
CA GLU A 248 -14.02 0.84 1.41
C GLU A 248 -13.83 -0.47 0.62
N GLU A 249 -13.86 -0.40 -0.73
CA GLU A 249 -13.62 -1.59 -1.57
C GLU A 249 -12.17 -2.08 -1.42
N GLU A 250 -11.22 -1.17 -1.30
CA GLU A 250 -9.82 -1.50 -1.16
C GLU A 250 -9.48 -2.06 0.24
N GLU A 251 -10.10 -1.55 1.30
CA GLU A 251 -9.99 -2.15 2.64
C GLU A 251 -10.45 -3.63 2.63
N MET A 252 -11.49 -3.97 1.86
CA MET A 252 -11.94 -5.37 1.70
C MET A 252 -10.91 -6.21 0.93
N ILE A 253 -10.30 -5.66 -0.11
CA ILE A 253 -9.28 -6.36 -0.92
C ILE A 253 -8.01 -6.58 -0.09
N GLU A 254 -7.54 -5.55 0.64
CA GLU A 254 -6.40 -5.67 1.54
C GLU A 254 -6.65 -6.72 2.64
N ASP A 255 -7.86 -6.75 3.25
CA ASP A 255 -8.24 -7.78 4.23
C ASP A 255 -8.25 -9.19 3.63
N PHE A 256 -8.68 -9.32 2.37
CA PHE A 256 -8.73 -10.60 1.69
C PHE A 256 -7.31 -11.10 1.34
N ILE A 257 -6.44 -10.23 0.85
CA ILE A 257 -5.04 -10.56 0.55
C ILE A 257 -4.32 -10.99 1.84
N GLU A 258 -4.49 -10.26 2.96
CA GLU A 258 -3.95 -10.67 4.27
C GLU A 258 -4.42 -12.07 4.69
N LYS A 259 -5.70 -12.39 4.41
CA LYS A 259 -6.25 -13.73 4.71
C LYS A 259 -5.68 -14.82 3.82
N LEU A 260 -5.46 -14.54 2.54
CA LEU A 260 -4.83 -15.50 1.61
C LEU A 260 -3.39 -15.78 2.03
N ASP A 261 -2.60 -14.74 2.32
CA ASP A 261 -1.23 -14.88 2.80
C ASP A 261 -1.17 -15.66 4.12
N PHE A 262 -2.18 -15.51 4.99
CA PHE A 262 -2.30 -16.29 6.23
C PHE A 262 -2.56 -17.76 5.95
N LEU A 263 -3.46 -18.08 5.01
CA LEU A 263 -3.80 -19.46 4.63
C LEU A 263 -2.62 -20.17 3.96
N GLU A 264 -1.90 -19.50 3.05
CA GLU A 264 -0.69 -20.05 2.44
C GLU A 264 0.40 -20.37 3.48
N ASN A 265 0.52 -19.53 4.54
CA ASN A 265 1.45 -19.78 5.62
C ASN A 265 0.97 -20.91 6.57
N GLU A 266 -0.34 -21.16 6.72
CA GLU A 266 -0.86 -22.29 7.50
C GLU A 266 -0.67 -23.64 6.80
N GLU A 267 -0.75 -23.72 5.47
CA GLU A 267 -0.46 -24.97 4.75
C GLU A 267 0.98 -25.48 4.99
N TYR A 268 1.93 -24.57 5.25
CA TYR A 268 3.28 -24.95 5.65
C TYR A 268 3.35 -25.54 7.08
N PHE A 269 2.35 -25.30 7.94
CA PHE A 269 2.31 -25.85 9.30
C PHE A 269 1.52 -27.18 9.41
N THR A 270 0.71 -27.53 8.41
CA THR A 270 -0.13 -28.74 8.48
C THR A 270 0.53 -30.03 7.99
N ASP A 271 1.75 -29.99 7.49
CA ASP A 271 2.54 -31.20 7.16
C ASP A 271 3.12 -31.93 8.37
N ASN A 272 2.84 -31.49 9.60
CA ASN A 272 3.09 -32.24 10.82
C ASN A 272 1.82 -32.97 11.24
N LYS A 273 1.71 -34.23 10.78
CA LYS A 273 0.74 -35.25 11.13
C LYS A 273 0.32 -35.19 12.60
N VAL A 274 -0.96 -34.90 12.82
CA VAL A 274 -1.66 -35.39 14.00
C VAL A 274 -2.36 -36.69 13.59
N GLU A 275 -1.75 -37.84 13.86
CA GLU A 275 -2.44 -39.12 13.91
C GLU A 275 -3.41 -39.09 15.10
N ILE A 276 -4.69 -38.93 14.81
CA ILE A 276 -5.75 -39.21 15.78
C ILE A 276 -6.04 -40.70 15.70
N ASN A 277 -5.50 -41.50 16.62
CA ASN A 277 -5.97 -42.84 16.88
C ASN A 277 -7.33 -42.75 17.61
N VAL A 278 -8.35 -43.32 16.97
CA VAL A 278 -9.68 -43.61 17.56
C VAL A 278 -9.60 -44.88 18.37
#